data_ab1752b287f14945f18352d6e2541e91
#
_entry.id   ab1752b287f14945f18352d6e2541e91
#
_cell.length_a   1.000
_cell.length_b   1.000
_cell.length_c   1.000
_cell.angle_alpha   90.00
_cell.angle_beta   90.00
_cell.angle_gamma   90.00
#
_symmetry.space_group_name_H-M   'P 1'
#
loop_
_entity.id
_entity.type
_entity.pdbx_description
1 polymer ?
#
loop_
_entity_poly.entity_id
_entity_poly.type
_entity_poly.pdbx_seq_one_letter_code
_entity_poly.pdbx_strand_id
1 'polypeptide(L)' 'MADAFDSYIANITKKTGRSPEEIRDMLKEAGVLVAGVKAGAIVSWLKENLDLGHGHAMAIVKWLKDHGEM' A
#
# COMPACT_ATOMS: atom_id res chain seq x y z
N MET A 1 -2.31 -13.77 -17.77
CA MET A 1 -1.24 -14.10 -16.79
C MET A 1 -1.12 -12.99 -15.76
N ALA A 2 -1.08 -13.37 -14.50
CA ALA A 2 -0.80 -12.41 -13.45
C ALA A 2 0.67 -11.99 -13.54
N ASP A 3 0.95 -10.69 -13.43
CA ASP A 3 2.32 -10.23 -13.37
C ASP A 3 2.83 -10.22 -11.92
N ALA A 4 4.09 -9.84 -11.70
CA ALA A 4 4.66 -9.81 -10.37
C ALA A 4 3.92 -8.85 -9.44
N PHE A 5 3.41 -7.76 -9.99
CA PHE A 5 2.65 -6.78 -9.22
C PHE A 5 1.37 -7.39 -8.65
N ASP A 6 0.62 -8.12 -9.48
CA ASP A 6 -0.61 -8.80 -9.01
C ASP A 6 -0.28 -9.80 -7.90
N SER A 7 0.83 -10.53 -8.02
CA SER A 7 1.27 -11.46 -6.99
C SER A 7 1.60 -10.75 -5.68
N TYR A 8 2.26 -9.60 -5.75
CA TYR A 8 2.53 -8.80 -4.56
C TYR A 8 1.25 -8.34 -3.88
N ILE A 9 0.29 -7.85 -4.65
CA ILE A 9 -0.99 -7.39 -4.09
C ILE A 9 -1.74 -8.55 -3.44
N ALA A 10 -1.79 -9.70 -4.09
CA ALA A 10 -2.44 -10.89 -3.53
C ALA A 10 -1.77 -11.33 -2.22
N ASN A 11 -0.44 -11.30 -2.16
CA ASN A 11 0.30 -11.66 -0.96
C ASN A 11 0.07 -10.66 0.18
N ILE A 12 -0.03 -9.38 -0.14
CA ILE A 12 -0.34 -8.34 0.85
C ILE A 12 -1.71 -8.61 1.47
N THR A 13 -2.71 -8.87 0.66
CA THR A 13 -4.06 -9.16 1.12
C THR A 13 -4.06 -10.40 2.01
N LYS A 14 -3.34 -11.44 1.61
CA LYS A 14 -3.24 -12.67 2.37
C LYS A 14 -2.53 -12.46 3.71
N LYS A 15 -1.45 -11.67 3.71
CA LYS A 15 -0.65 -11.42 4.90
C LYS A 15 -1.36 -10.52 5.90
N THR A 16 -2.02 -9.47 5.42
CA THR A 16 -2.65 -8.46 6.27
C THR A 16 -4.13 -8.74 6.54
N GLY A 17 -4.76 -9.58 5.72
CA GLY A 17 -6.21 -9.77 5.77
C GLY A 17 -6.99 -8.58 5.27
N ARG A 18 -6.35 -7.66 4.53
CA ARG A 18 -6.96 -6.43 4.05
C ARG A 18 -6.73 -6.26 2.56
N SER A 19 -7.74 -5.75 1.85
CA SER A 19 -7.60 -5.43 0.44
C SER A 19 -6.80 -4.12 0.27
N PRO A 20 -6.26 -3.85 -0.93
CA PRO A 20 -5.60 -2.57 -1.18
C PRO A 20 -6.51 -1.38 -0.91
N GLU A 21 -7.80 -1.50 -1.20
CA GLU A 21 -8.78 -0.46 -0.93
C GLU A 21 -8.91 -0.17 0.56
N GLU A 22 -8.92 -1.22 1.38
CA GLU A 22 -8.96 -1.08 2.83
C GLU A 22 -7.69 -0.41 3.35
N ILE A 23 -6.54 -0.78 2.81
CA ILE A 23 -5.27 -0.17 3.19
C ILE A 23 -5.26 1.30 2.80
N ARG A 24 -5.77 1.64 1.62
CA ARG A 24 -5.92 3.04 1.21
C ARG A 24 -6.76 3.81 2.22
N ASP A 25 -7.89 3.26 2.62
CA ASP A 25 -8.78 3.92 3.57
C ASP A 25 -8.11 4.09 4.94
N MET A 26 -7.33 3.11 5.37
CA MET A 26 -6.54 3.22 6.60
C MET A 26 -5.52 4.34 6.53
N LEU A 27 -4.85 4.48 5.39
CA LEU A 27 -3.87 5.55 5.18
C LEU A 27 -4.54 6.92 5.20
N LYS A 28 -5.72 7.04 4.62
CA LYS A 28 -6.49 8.28 4.63
C LYS A 28 -6.91 8.64 6.05
N GLU A 29 -7.42 7.67 6.77
CA GLU A 29 -7.89 7.86 8.14
C GLU A 29 -6.74 8.23 9.08
N ALA A 30 -5.56 7.66 8.85
CA ALA A 30 -4.37 7.98 9.63
C ALA A 30 -3.76 9.35 9.26
N GLY A 31 -4.26 9.99 8.22
CA GLY A 31 -3.72 11.28 7.77
C GLY A 31 -2.41 11.16 7.01
N VAL A 32 -2.06 9.96 6.56
CA VAL A 32 -0.83 9.71 5.81
C VAL A 32 -1.04 9.95 4.32
N LEU A 33 -2.18 9.51 3.79
CA LEU A 33 -2.47 9.65 2.37
C LEU A 33 -3.13 11.01 2.11
N VAL A 34 -2.29 12.01 1.91
CA VAL A 34 -2.71 13.40 1.68
C VAL A 34 -2.05 13.90 0.39
N ALA A 35 -2.55 15.02 -0.13
CA ALA A 35 -1.97 15.63 -1.32
C ALA A 35 -0.49 15.94 -1.08
N GLY A 36 0.36 15.54 -2.02
CA GLY A 36 1.79 15.77 -1.95
C GLY A 36 2.56 14.77 -1.07
N VAL A 37 1.90 13.73 -0.58
CA VAL A 37 2.58 12.73 0.25
C VAL A 37 3.68 12.01 -0.56
N LYS A 38 4.79 11.73 0.10
CA LYS A 38 5.90 11.02 -0.52
C LYS A 38 5.78 9.52 -0.26
N ALA A 39 6.27 8.74 -1.22
CA ALA A 39 6.25 7.28 -1.12
C ALA A 39 6.89 6.78 0.17
N GLY A 40 7.98 7.41 0.62
CA GLY A 40 8.67 7.02 1.84
C GLY A 40 7.80 7.07 3.08
N ALA A 41 6.92 8.07 3.17
CA ALA A 41 5.99 8.18 4.30
C ALA A 41 5.01 7.01 4.32
N ILE A 42 4.49 6.63 3.15
CA ILE A 42 3.57 5.51 3.03
C ILE A 42 4.28 4.20 3.34
N VAL A 43 5.47 4.00 2.82
CA VAL A 43 6.27 2.80 3.08
C VAL A 43 6.53 2.66 4.58
N SER A 44 6.95 3.74 5.25
CA SER A 44 7.20 3.71 6.69
C SER A 44 5.96 3.33 7.48
N TRP A 45 4.81 3.91 7.14
CA TRP A 45 3.56 3.60 7.83
C TRP A 45 3.18 2.13 7.64
N LEU A 46 3.32 1.62 6.42
CA LEU A 46 2.98 0.23 6.13
C LEU A 46 3.91 -0.75 6.86
N LYS A 47 5.18 -0.43 6.95
CA LYS A 47 6.14 -1.27 7.68
C LYS A 47 5.83 -1.29 9.17
N GLU A 48 5.47 -0.16 9.75
CA GLU A 48 5.20 -0.05 11.18
C GLU A 48 3.85 -0.64 11.58
N ASN A 49 2.83 -0.46 10.76
CA ASN A 49 1.46 -0.80 11.13
C ASN A 49 0.98 -2.13 10.56
N LEU A 50 1.49 -2.56 9.41
CA LEU A 50 1.08 -3.79 8.76
C LEU A 50 2.23 -4.79 8.60
N ASP A 51 3.41 -4.46 9.10
CA ASP A 51 4.58 -5.32 9.05
C ASP A 51 4.90 -5.77 7.60
N LEU A 52 4.70 -4.89 6.65
CA LEU A 52 4.99 -5.18 5.26
C LEU A 52 6.46 -4.91 4.95
N GLY A 53 7.08 -5.81 4.16
CA GLY A 53 8.42 -5.58 3.66
C GLY A 53 8.45 -4.45 2.65
N HIS A 54 9.65 -3.95 2.34
CA HIS A 54 9.82 -2.82 1.42
C HIS A 54 9.19 -3.09 0.06
N GLY A 55 9.40 -4.27 -0.51
CA GLY A 55 8.84 -4.62 -1.82
C GLY A 55 7.32 -4.59 -1.81
N HIS A 56 6.69 -5.15 -0.78
CA HIS A 56 5.23 -5.14 -0.65
C HIS A 56 4.71 -3.72 -0.42
N ALA A 57 5.39 -2.95 0.40
CA ALA A 57 4.99 -1.56 0.64
C ALA A 57 5.07 -0.73 -0.65
N MET A 58 6.10 -0.94 -1.47
CA MET A 58 6.23 -0.26 -2.75
C MET A 58 5.14 -0.70 -3.73
N ALA A 59 4.68 -1.93 -3.65
CA ALA A 59 3.55 -2.38 -4.47
C ALA A 59 2.27 -1.61 -4.12
N ILE A 60 2.05 -1.32 -2.84
CA ILE A 60 0.92 -0.48 -2.43
C ILE A 60 1.08 0.93 -2.98
N VAL A 61 2.27 1.50 -2.92
CA VAL A 61 2.53 2.82 -3.49
C VAL A 61 2.19 2.85 -4.99
N LYS A 62 2.62 1.83 -5.73
CA LYS A 62 2.30 1.73 -7.15
C LYS A 62 0.79 1.63 -7.37
N TRP A 63 0.12 0.82 -6.57
CA TRP A 63 -1.33 0.68 -6.65
C TRP A 63 -2.03 2.03 -6.43
N LEU A 64 -1.58 2.80 -5.43
CA LEU A 64 -2.16 4.11 -5.14
C LEU A 64 -1.95 5.09 -6.29
N LYS A 65 -0.76 5.08 -6.90
CA LYS A 65 -0.49 5.93 -8.06
C LYS A 65 -1.36 5.54 -9.26
N ASP A 66 -1.49 4.25 -9.51
CA ASP A 66 -2.27 3.74 -10.64
C ASP A 66 -3.75 4.08 -10.49
N HIS A 67 -4.23 4.23 -9.27
CA HIS A 67 -5.63 4.55 -8.97
C HIS A 67 -5.87 6.04 -8.69
N GLY A 68 -4.85 6.87 -8.91
CA GLY A 68 -4.99 8.31 -8.76
C GLY A 68 -5.09 8.79 -7.32
N GLU A 69 -4.65 7.97 -6.36
CA GLU A 69 -4.71 8.32 -4.93
C GLU A 69 -3.50 9.14 -4.47
N MET A 70 -2.47 9.19 -5.31
CA MET A 70 -1.26 9.97 -5.01
C MET A 70 -0.98 10.97 -6.11
#